data_371a2f5e76bb9bb92a52876b7f0f6485
#
_entry.id   371a2f5e76bb9bb92a52876b7f0f6485
#
_cell.length_a   1.000
_cell.length_b   1.000
_cell.length_c   1.000
_cell.angle_alpha   90.00
_cell.angle_beta   90.00
_cell.angle_gamma   90.00
#
_symmetry.space_group_name_H-M   'P 1'
#
loop_
_entity.id
_entity.type
_entity.pdbx_description
1 polymer ?
#
loop_
_entity_poly.entity_id
_entity_poly.type
_entity_poly.pdbx_seq_one_letter_code
_entity_poly.pdbx_strand_id
1 'polypeptide(L)'
;MCIRDSHKVKALVVTHAHEDHIGAIPWLLKLRPDIPIVASRFTIALIAAKCKEHRQKPKFVEVNEKSDVTYGPFRVRFWAVNHSVPDALGIMLGTPAGNIIHTGDIKLDQTPLDNRPTDLPALSRYGDEGVDLMLCDSTNATVPGVSASEGDIPANFKRLVAGAKQRVILASFASNVYRVQAAIDLSLIHISEPTRLGMI
;
A
#
# COMPACT_ATOMS: atom_id res chain seq x y z
N MET A 1 7.12 -8.57 18.80
CA MET A 1 7.63 -7.33 19.45
C MET A 1 7.80 -7.60 20.94
N CYS A 2 8.97 -7.39 21.49
CA CYS A 2 9.18 -7.58 22.92
C CYS A 2 8.51 -6.41 23.66
N ILE A 3 7.48 -6.71 24.46
CA ILE A 3 6.69 -5.71 25.22
C ILE A 3 7.58 -4.85 26.14
N ARG A 4 8.71 -5.39 26.60
CA ARG A 4 9.65 -4.70 27.48
C ARG A 4 10.28 -3.45 26.85
N ASP A 5 10.47 -3.43 25.52
CA ASP A 5 11.13 -2.34 24.82
C ASP A 5 10.15 -1.42 24.06
N SER A 6 8.85 -1.57 24.28
CA SER A 6 7.84 -0.75 23.60
C SER A 6 8.07 0.76 23.80
N HIS A 7 8.61 1.18 24.95
CA HIS A 7 8.94 2.58 25.25
C HIS A 7 10.04 3.16 24.35
N LYS A 8 10.84 2.31 23.70
CA LYS A 8 11.90 2.73 22.77
C LYS A 8 11.37 3.00 21.36
N VAL A 9 10.17 2.52 21.02
CA VAL A 9 9.56 2.74 19.69
C VAL A 9 9.29 4.24 19.51
N LYS A 10 9.79 4.81 18.42
CA LYS A 10 9.69 6.25 18.13
C LYS A 10 8.54 6.60 17.21
N ALA A 11 8.24 5.75 16.25
CA ALA A 11 7.16 5.92 15.30
C ALA A 11 6.73 4.55 14.73
N LEU A 12 5.54 4.50 14.15
CA LEU A 12 5.10 3.41 13.26
C LEU A 12 5.07 3.95 11.85
N VAL A 13 5.91 3.40 10.97
CA VAL A 13 5.93 3.77 9.55
C VAL A 13 5.21 2.68 8.76
N VAL A 14 4.22 3.08 7.97
CA VAL A 14 3.36 2.15 7.22
C VAL A 14 3.53 2.38 5.73
N THR A 15 3.82 1.32 5.00
CA THR A 15 4.09 1.36 3.56
C THR A 15 2.82 1.56 2.73
N HIS A 16 1.74 0.87 3.08
CA HIS A 16 0.48 0.90 2.32
C HIS A 16 -0.71 0.39 3.16
N ALA A 17 -1.90 0.44 2.59
CA ALA A 17 -3.16 0.31 3.31
C ALA A 17 -3.80 -1.09 3.30
N HIS A 18 -3.08 -2.16 2.98
CA HIS A 18 -3.62 -3.52 3.08
C HIS A 18 -3.83 -3.95 4.53
N GLU A 19 -4.81 -4.82 4.74
CA GLU A 19 -5.25 -5.23 6.07
C GLU A 19 -4.16 -5.93 6.89
N ASP A 20 -3.33 -6.73 6.27
CA ASP A 20 -2.19 -7.41 6.89
C ASP A 20 -1.09 -6.44 7.36
N HIS A 21 -1.06 -5.21 6.80
CA HIS A 21 -0.16 -4.15 7.21
C HIS A 21 -0.77 -3.18 8.24
N ILE A 22 -2.08 -2.92 8.18
CA ILE A 22 -2.73 -1.93 9.06
C ILE A 22 -3.64 -2.54 10.12
N GLY A 23 -4.02 -3.82 9.98
CA GLY A 23 -5.04 -4.46 10.81
C GLY A 23 -4.74 -4.46 12.30
N ALA A 24 -3.47 -4.63 12.68
CA ALA A 24 -3.05 -4.68 14.08
C ALA A 24 -2.80 -3.31 14.74
N ILE A 25 -2.91 -2.20 13.98
CA ILE A 25 -2.61 -0.85 14.50
C ILE A 25 -3.47 -0.48 15.73
N PRO A 26 -4.78 -0.74 15.77
CA PRO A 26 -5.58 -0.42 16.95
C PRO A 26 -5.09 -1.14 18.23
N TRP A 27 -4.56 -2.35 18.10
CA TRP A 27 -4.01 -3.08 19.24
C TRP A 27 -2.67 -2.54 19.69
N LEU A 28 -1.81 -2.12 18.75
CA LEU A 28 -0.57 -1.42 19.09
C LEU A 28 -0.86 -0.11 19.85
N LEU A 29 -1.86 0.65 19.40
CA LEU A 29 -2.24 1.93 20.04
C LEU A 29 -2.85 1.76 21.43
N LYS A 30 -3.39 0.58 21.79
CA LYS A 30 -3.76 0.29 23.18
C LYS A 30 -2.55 0.24 24.11
N LEU A 31 -1.41 -0.18 23.59
CA LEU A 31 -0.15 -0.27 24.34
C LEU A 31 0.65 1.05 24.28
N ARG A 32 0.58 1.75 23.14
CA ARG A 32 1.37 2.95 22.85
C ARG A 32 0.53 3.99 22.12
N PRO A 33 -0.40 4.65 22.82
CA PRO A 33 -1.27 5.66 22.22
C PRO A 33 -0.52 6.95 21.81
N ASP A 34 0.72 7.09 22.21
CA ASP A 34 1.56 8.27 22.04
C ASP A 34 2.38 8.27 20.74
N ILE A 35 2.63 7.09 20.14
CA ILE A 35 3.50 7.01 18.96
C ILE A 35 2.81 7.58 17.72
N PRO A 36 3.54 8.38 16.91
CA PRO A 36 3.01 8.84 15.64
C PRO A 36 2.94 7.70 14.63
N ILE A 37 1.88 7.71 13.82
CA ILE A 37 1.73 6.85 12.65
C ILE A 37 2.07 7.66 11.41
N VAL A 38 3.11 7.21 10.71
CA VAL A 38 3.67 7.87 9.53
C VAL A 38 3.25 7.09 8.31
N ALA A 39 2.46 7.68 7.44
CA ALA A 39 1.92 6.99 6.26
C ALA A 39 1.47 7.98 5.18
N SER A 40 1.18 7.46 3.98
CA SER A 40 0.57 8.23 2.91
C SER A 40 -0.87 8.61 3.21
N ARG A 41 -1.38 9.61 2.50
CA ARG A 41 -2.74 10.14 2.71
C ARG A 41 -3.82 9.07 2.62
N PHE A 42 -3.78 8.22 1.60
CA PHE A 42 -4.74 7.13 1.44
C PHE A 42 -4.64 6.13 2.59
N THR A 43 -3.44 5.73 2.97
CA THR A 43 -3.18 4.80 4.07
C THR A 43 -3.69 5.37 5.40
N ILE A 44 -3.45 6.67 5.67
CA ILE A 44 -3.98 7.36 6.86
C ILE A 44 -5.50 7.31 6.90
N ALA A 45 -6.18 7.54 5.77
CA ALA A 45 -7.64 7.54 5.73
C ALA A 45 -8.23 6.18 6.18
N LEU A 46 -7.65 5.07 5.71
CA LEU A 46 -8.10 3.72 6.10
C LEU A 46 -7.75 3.39 7.55
N ILE A 47 -6.54 3.74 8.01
CA ILE A 47 -6.16 3.57 9.42
C ILE A 47 -7.09 4.40 10.33
N ALA A 48 -7.41 5.64 9.96
CA ALA A 48 -8.30 6.49 10.73
C ALA A 48 -9.71 5.91 10.86
N ALA A 49 -10.27 5.36 9.77
CA ALA A 49 -11.55 4.67 9.80
C ALA A 49 -11.53 3.49 10.78
N LYS A 50 -10.51 2.64 10.68
CA LYS A 50 -10.31 1.48 11.58
C LYS A 50 -10.13 1.92 13.05
N CYS A 51 -9.33 2.93 13.32
CA CYS A 51 -9.12 3.44 14.68
C CYS A 51 -10.40 4.06 15.26
N LYS A 52 -11.26 4.67 14.42
CA LYS A 52 -12.56 5.20 14.84
C LYS A 52 -13.49 4.10 15.37
N GLU A 53 -13.51 2.93 14.72
CA GLU A 53 -14.26 1.76 15.20
C GLU A 53 -13.80 1.32 16.60
N HIS A 54 -12.51 1.47 16.88
CA HIS A 54 -11.90 1.17 18.17
C HIS A 54 -11.90 2.36 19.16
N ARG A 55 -12.56 3.48 18.82
CA ARG A 55 -12.66 4.72 19.62
C ARG A 55 -11.28 5.32 19.96
N GLN A 56 -10.34 5.21 19.06
CA GLN A 56 -8.97 5.72 19.22
C GLN A 56 -8.76 6.99 18.38
N LYS A 57 -7.84 7.84 18.83
CA LYS A 57 -7.44 9.10 18.16
C LYS A 57 -5.93 9.10 17.97
N PRO A 58 -5.39 8.42 16.97
CA PRO A 58 -3.96 8.36 16.72
C PRO A 58 -3.41 9.72 16.27
N LYS A 59 -2.09 9.90 16.46
CA LYS A 59 -1.35 11.01 15.87
C LYS A 59 -0.86 10.59 14.51
N PHE A 60 -1.27 11.27 13.46
CA PHE A 60 -0.84 11.00 12.09
C PHE A 60 0.24 11.99 11.65
N VAL A 61 1.19 11.49 10.88
CA VAL A 61 2.16 12.27 10.11
C VAL A 61 2.00 11.84 8.65
N GLU A 62 1.43 12.72 7.84
CA GLU A 62 1.24 12.46 6.41
C GLU A 62 2.58 12.64 5.68
N VAL A 63 2.92 11.66 4.85
CA VAL A 63 4.13 11.64 4.02
C VAL A 63 3.82 11.21 2.60
N ASN A 64 4.74 11.51 1.70
CA ASN A 64 4.73 11.08 0.31
C ASN A 64 6.16 10.69 -0.13
N GLU A 65 6.35 10.35 -1.39
CA GLU A 65 7.63 9.91 -1.96
C GLU A 65 8.76 10.96 -1.89
N LYS A 66 8.44 12.22 -1.59
CA LYS A 66 9.42 13.32 -1.43
C LYS A 66 9.73 13.63 0.03
N SER A 67 9.05 12.98 0.95
CA SER A 67 9.19 13.25 2.38
C SER A 67 10.50 12.69 2.93
N ASP A 68 11.08 13.43 3.87
CA ASP A 68 12.28 13.07 4.63
C ASP A 68 12.02 13.44 6.09
N VAL A 69 11.87 12.47 6.95
CA VAL A 69 11.50 12.67 8.36
C VAL A 69 12.50 11.98 9.29
N THR A 70 12.68 12.53 10.48
CA THR A 70 13.63 12.00 11.46
C THR A 70 12.95 11.70 12.80
N TYR A 71 13.23 10.52 13.33
CA TYR A 71 12.73 10.06 14.63
C TYR A 71 13.91 9.57 15.49
N GLY A 72 14.45 10.46 16.31
CA GLY A 72 15.68 10.19 17.07
C GLY A 72 16.86 9.92 16.13
N PRO A 73 17.53 8.76 16.20
CA PRO A 73 18.65 8.44 15.33
C PRO A 73 18.23 7.92 13.93
N PHE A 74 16.96 7.83 13.66
CA PHE A 74 16.43 7.21 12.42
C PHE A 74 16.01 8.29 11.43
N ARG A 75 16.58 8.29 10.22
CA ARG A 75 16.14 9.10 9.08
C ARG A 75 15.31 8.23 8.15
N VAL A 76 14.09 8.65 7.87
CA VAL A 76 13.13 7.89 7.04
C VAL A 76 12.82 8.67 5.79
N ARG A 77 13.18 8.13 4.64
CA ARG A 77 12.85 8.65 3.32
C ARG A 77 11.99 7.66 2.57
N PHE A 78 11.27 8.15 1.59
CA PHE A 78 10.26 7.37 0.89
C PHE A 78 10.49 7.40 -0.61
N TRP A 79 9.90 6.46 -1.31
CA TRP A 79 9.86 6.39 -2.76
C TRP A 79 8.56 5.73 -3.21
N ALA A 80 8.10 6.11 -4.43
CA ALA A 80 6.86 5.61 -4.97
C ALA A 80 6.97 4.13 -5.32
N VAL A 81 5.99 3.36 -4.90
CA VAL A 81 5.87 1.93 -5.21
C VAL A 81 4.53 1.69 -5.89
N ASN A 82 4.54 0.98 -7.01
CA ASN A 82 3.31 0.50 -7.61
C ASN A 82 2.82 -0.76 -6.88
N HIS A 83 1.55 -0.75 -6.50
CA HIS A 83 0.87 -1.86 -5.86
C HIS A 83 -0.63 -1.81 -6.17
N SER A 84 -1.44 -2.72 -5.60
CA SER A 84 -2.89 -2.80 -5.84
C SER A 84 -3.74 -1.76 -5.09
N VAL A 85 -3.09 -0.89 -4.31
CA VAL A 85 -3.70 0.23 -3.57
C VAL A 85 -2.98 1.54 -3.87
N PRO A 86 -3.70 2.69 -3.84
CA PRO A 86 -3.09 4.00 -4.05
C PRO A 86 -2.02 4.35 -3.00
N ASP A 87 -1.10 5.22 -3.39
CA ASP A 87 -0.11 5.87 -2.53
C ASP A 87 0.80 4.91 -1.75
N ALA A 88 1.03 3.70 -2.26
CA ALA A 88 1.99 2.79 -1.65
C ALA A 88 3.41 3.37 -1.71
N LEU A 89 4.17 3.18 -0.62
CA LEU A 89 5.51 3.73 -0.43
C LEU A 89 6.49 2.62 -0.04
N GLY A 90 7.68 2.66 -0.66
CA GLY A 90 8.85 2.01 -0.13
C GLY A 90 9.59 2.93 0.84
N ILE A 91 10.45 2.37 1.68
CA ILE A 91 11.13 3.07 2.78
C ILE A 91 12.64 2.89 2.66
N MET A 92 13.37 4.01 2.71
CA MET A 92 14.80 4.06 2.96
C MET A 92 15.02 4.52 4.39
N LEU A 93 15.48 3.62 5.25
CA LEU A 93 15.73 3.88 6.66
C LEU A 93 17.24 4.01 6.90
N GLY A 94 17.69 5.23 7.17
CA GLY A 94 19.05 5.50 7.65
C GLY A 94 19.13 5.32 9.16
N THR A 95 20.13 4.56 9.63
CA THR A 95 20.39 4.29 11.05
C THR A 95 21.86 4.48 11.36
N PRO A 96 22.26 4.62 12.64
CA PRO A 96 23.68 4.66 13.01
C PRO A 96 24.46 3.38 12.66
N ALA A 97 23.76 2.27 12.41
CA ALA A 97 24.36 0.98 12.08
C ALA A 97 24.37 0.68 10.56
N GLY A 98 23.76 1.56 9.76
CA GLY A 98 23.69 1.39 8.30
C GLY A 98 22.33 1.73 7.72
N ASN A 99 22.20 1.56 6.42
CA ASN A 99 21.04 1.89 5.62
C ASN A 99 20.22 0.64 5.29
N ILE A 100 18.90 0.74 5.45
CA ILE A 100 17.98 -0.36 5.19
C ILE A 100 16.95 0.10 4.15
N ILE A 101 16.77 -0.67 3.08
CA ILE A 101 15.65 -0.53 2.16
C ILE A 101 14.58 -1.55 2.50
N HIS A 102 13.32 -1.07 2.59
CA HIS A 102 12.12 -1.91 2.68
C HIS A 102 11.18 -1.56 1.53
N THR A 103 10.94 -2.51 0.64
CA THR A 103 10.13 -2.26 -0.56
C THR A 103 8.64 -2.07 -0.26
N GLY A 104 8.16 -2.55 0.88
CA GLY A 104 6.74 -2.85 1.01
C GLY A 104 6.36 -3.93 -0.01
N ASP A 105 5.08 -4.03 -0.31
CA ASP A 105 4.58 -4.88 -1.40
C ASP A 105 4.75 -4.13 -2.71
N ILE A 106 5.46 -4.73 -3.66
CA ILE A 106 5.93 -4.05 -4.87
C ILE A 106 5.55 -4.81 -6.14
N LYS A 107 5.17 -4.05 -7.18
CA LYS A 107 5.06 -4.54 -8.55
C LYS A 107 5.84 -3.64 -9.49
N LEU A 108 6.60 -4.23 -10.40
CA LEU A 108 7.31 -3.50 -11.46
C LEU A 108 6.42 -3.42 -12.71
N ASP A 109 5.28 -2.74 -12.59
CA ASP A 109 4.35 -2.50 -13.69
C ASP A 109 4.74 -1.20 -14.41
N GLN A 110 4.97 -1.28 -15.73
CA GLN A 110 5.38 -0.13 -16.54
C GLN A 110 4.19 0.70 -17.04
N THR A 111 2.99 0.15 -16.97
CA THR A 111 1.74 0.79 -17.39
C THR A 111 0.64 0.65 -16.32
N PRO A 112 0.91 1.13 -15.10
CA PRO A 112 -0.05 1.03 -14.00
C PRO A 112 -1.28 1.91 -14.26
N LEU A 113 -2.43 1.53 -13.69
CA LEU A 113 -3.71 2.22 -13.90
C LEU A 113 -3.72 3.68 -13.40
N ASP A 114 -2.95 3.97 -12.38
CA ASP A 114 -2.82 5.32 -11.79
C ASP A 114 -1.70 6.16 -12.42
N ASN A 115 -1.02 5.63 -13.45
CA ASN A 115 0.15 6.25 -14.08
C ASN A 115 1.30 6.55 -13.10
N ARG A 116 1.37 5.82 -11.98
CA ARG A 116 2.40 5.97 -10.95
C ARG A 116 3.26 4.70 -10.89
N PRO A 117 4.25 4.56 -11.78
CA PRO A 117 5.15 3.42 -11.75
C PRO A 117 6.03 3.44 -10.50
N THR A 118 6.61 2.30 -10.17
CA THR A 118 7.64 2.21 -9.14
C THR A 118 8.83 3.10 -9.52
N ASP A 119 9.27 3.98 -8.59
CA ASP A 119 10.36 4.94 -8.79
C ASP A 119 11.73 4.24 -8.73
N LEU A 120 12.09 3.53 -9.79
CA LEU A 120 13.41 2.89 -9.92
C LEU A 120 14.57 3.89 -9.89
N PRO A 121 14.46 5.12 -10.44
CA PRO A 121 15.49 6.13 -10.26
C PRO A 121 15.77 6.48 -8.80
N ALA A 122 14.74 6.57 -7.94
CA ALA A 122 14.96 6.78 -6.50
C ALA A 122 15.69 5.59 -5.87
N LEU A 123 15.29 4.37 -6.22
CA LEU A 123 15.94 3.15 -5.74
C LEU A 123 17.42 3.10 -6.15
N SER A 124 17.74 3.49 -7.39
CA SER A 124 19.12 3.60 -7.87
C SER A 124 19.94 4.60 -7.04
N ARG A 125 19.40 5.79 -6.80
CA ARG A 125 20.08 6.80 -5.95
C ARG A 125 20.34 6.28 -4.53
N TYR A 126 19.41 5.54 -3.94
CA TYR A 126 19.62 4.93 -2.63
C TYR A 126 20.68 3.82 -2.68
N GLY A 127 20.75 3.08 -3.79
CA GLY A 127 21.84 2.12 -4.04
C GLY A 127 23.21 2.79 -4.08
N ASP A 128 23.33 3.94 -4.75
CA ASP A 128 24.56 4.74 -4.83
C ASP A 128 25.00 5.29 -3.46
N GLU A 129 24.05 5.59 -2.57
CA GLU A 129 24.33 6.00 -1.18
C GLU A 129 24.83 4.83 -0.31
N GLY A 130 24.66 3.61 -0.76
CA GLY A 130 24.98 2.38 -0.04
C GLY A 130 23.81 1.84 0.77
N VAL A 131 23.55 0.54 0.61
CA VAL A 131 22.50 -0.21 1.30
C VAL A 131 23.11 -1.42 1.98
N ASP A 132 22.95 -1.48 3.31
CA ASP A 132 23.49 -2.59 4.11
C ASP A 132 22.49 -3.76 4.20
N LEU A 133 21.17 -3.47 4.13
CA LEU A 133 20.14 -4.48 4.18
C LEU A 133 18.96 -4.10 3.27
N MET A 134 18.51 -5.04 2.46
CA MET A 134 17.28 -4.92 1.67
C MET A 134 16.24 -5.95 2.14
N LEU A 135 15.08 -5.45 2.54
CA LEU A 135 13.88 -6.23 2.83
C LEU A 135 12.95 -6.11 1.61
N CYS A 136 12.94 -7.14 0.77
CA CYS A 136 12.26 -7.12 -0.52
C CYS A 136 11.05 -8.05 -0.51
N ASP A 137 9.91 -7.57 -1.06
CA ASP A 137 8.79 -8.45 -1.40
C ASP A 137 9.27 -9.55 -2.35
N SER A 138 8.96 -10.77 -2.01
CA SER A 138 9.32 -11.97 -2.78
C SER A 138 8.10 -12.84 -3.09
N THR A 139 6.91 -12.28 -2.98
CA THR A 139 5.65 -12.94 -3.39
C THR A 139 5.76 -13.35 -4.86
N ASN A 140 5.45 -14.61 -5.14
CA ASN A 140 5.60 -15.22 -6.47
C ASN A 140 7.04 -15.29 -7.03
N ALA A 141 8.08 -15.11 -6.24
CA ALA A 141 9.47 -15.19 -6.71
C ALA A 141 9.82 -16.56 -7.36
N THR A 142 9.10 -17.62 -7.00
CA THR A 142 9.27 -18.97 -7.56
C THR A 142 8.34 -19.27 -8.74
N VAL A 143 7.44 -18.35 -9.11
CA VAL A 143 6.50 -18.54 -10.23
C VAL A 143 7.16 -18.09 -11.53
N PRO A 144 7.36 -18.97 -12.52
CA PRO A 144 7.96 -18.60 -13.80
C PRO A 144 7.07 -17.60 -14.57
N GLY A 145 7.72 -16.69 -15.31
CA GLY A 145 7.04 -15.75 -16.21
C GLY A 145 7.06 -14.32 -15.70
N VAL A 146 6.22 -13.50 -16.31
CA VAL A 146 6.08 -12.07 -16.03
C VAL A 146 4.61 -11.77 -15.71
N SER A 147 4.36 -11.01 -14.65
CA SER A 147 3.00 -10.55 -14.32
C SER A 147 2.50 -9.59 -15.41
N ALA A 148 1.26 -9.79 -15.87
CA ALA A 148 0.62 -8.87 -16.79
C ALA A 148 0.41 -7.49 -16.13
N SER A 149 0.36 -6.43 -16.96
CA SER A 149 0.07 -5.09 -16.46
C SER A 149 -1.38 -4.98 -15.97
N GLU A 150 -1.59 -4.20 -14.91
CA GLU A 150 -2.94 -3.81 -14.48
C GLU A 150 -3.61 -2.90 -15.52
N GLY A 151 -2.84 -2.20 -16.35
CA GLY A 151 -3.35 -1.39 -17.48
C GLY A 151 -4.16 -2.18 -18.50
N ASP A 152 -3.95 -3.49 -18.60
CA ASP A 152 -4.69 -4.36 -19.54
C ASP A 152 -6.07 -4.78 -18.99
N ILE A 153 -6.30 -4.63 -17.69
CA ILE A 153 -7.52 -5.13 -17.02
C ILE A 153 -8.79 -4.46 -17.53
N PRO A 154 -8.88 -3.11 -17.66
CA PRO A 154 -10.12 -2.45 -18.13
C PRO A 154 -10.53 -2.90 -19.52
N ALA A 155 -9.58 -3.05 -20.45
CA ALA A 155 -9.86 -3.53 -21.82
C ALA A 155 -10.38 -4.99 -21.82
N ASN A 156 -9.78 -5.85 -21.00
CA ASN A 156 -10.20 -7.23 -20.83
C ASN A 156 -11.61 -7.32 -20.22
N PHE A 157 -11.91 -6.52 -19.19
CA PHE A 157 -13.25 -6.43 -18.60
C PHE A 157 -14.29 -6.02 -19.64
N LYS A 158 -14.01 -4.94 -20.38
CA LYS A 158 -14.90 -4.45 -21.44
C LYS A 158 -15.21 -5.54 -22.47
N ARG A 159 -14.21 -6.28 -22.93
CA ARG A 159 -14.37 -7.38 -23.89
C ARG A 159 -15.25 -8.51 -23.33
N LEU A 160 -15.01 -8.93 -22.09
CA LEU A 160 -15.76 -10.01 -21.45
C LEU A 160 -17.22 -9.61 -21.21
N VAL A 161 -17.47 -8.40 -20.75
CA VAL A 161 -18.83 -7.91 -20.48
C VAL A 161 -19.61 -7.69 -21.78
N ALA A 162 -19.00 -7.12 -22.82
CA ALA A 162 -19.64 -6.92 -24.11
C ALA A 162 -20.06 -8.23 -24.80
N GLY A 163 -19.34 -9.33 -24.55
CA GLY A 163 -19.68 -10.66 -25.07
C GLY A 163 -20.71 -11.43 -24.23
N ALA A 164 -21.07 -10.92 -23.05
CA ALA A 164 -21.96 -11.63 -22.13
C ALA A 164 -23.43 -11.50 -22.57
N LYS A 165 -24.13 -12.64 -22.66
CA LYS A 165 -25.57 -12.69 -23.01
C LYS A 165 -26.48 -12.66 -21.76
N GLN A 166 -25.91 -12.77 -20.59
CA GLN A 166 -26.61 -12.83 -19.31
C GLN A 166 -25.86 -12.01 -18.25
N ARG A 167 -26.33 -12.13 -17.00
CA ARG A 167 -25.73 -11.43 -15.86
C ARG A 167 -24.24 -11.78 -15.71
N VAL A 168 -23.43 -10.75 -15.52
CA VAL A 168 -22.00 -10.89 -15.18
C VAL A 168 -21.83 -10.77 -13.67
N ILE A 169 -21.08 -11.68 -13.08
CA ILE A 169 -20.70 -11.64 -11.67
C ILE A 169 -19.18 -11.45 -11.63
N LEU A 170 -18.74 -10.38 -11.00
CA LEU A 170 -17.31 -10.08 -10.76
C LEU A 170 -16.96 -10.41 -9.32
N ALA A 171 -15.96 -11.27 -9.12
CA ALA A 171 -15.35 -11.53 -7.81
C ALA A 171 -13.91 -10.99 -7.82
N SER A 172 -13.55 -10.21 -6.82
CA SER A 172 -12.21 -9.64 -6.67
C SER A 172 -11.88 -9.46 -5.18
N PHE A 173 -10.60 -9.36 -4.87
CA PHE A 173 -10.18 -8.91 -3.55
C PHE A 173 -10.68 -7.47 -3.33
N ALA A 174 -11.36 -7.24 -2.21
CA ALA A 174 -11.87 -5.90 -1.86
C ALA A 174 -10.75 -4.87 -1.68
N SER A 175 -9.55 -5.33 -1.35
CA SER A 175 -8.36 -4.51 -1.19
C SER A 175 -7.72 -4.05 -2.51
N ASN A 176 -8.09 -4.65 -3.66
CA ASN A 176 -7.62 -4.18 -4.96
C ASN A 176 -8.52 -3.05 -5.46
N VAL A 177 -8.22 -1.82 -5.01
CA VAL A 177 -9.02 -0.62 -5.28
C VAL A 177 -9.15 -0.34 -6.78
N TYR A 178 -8.09 -0.55 -7.55
CA TYR A 178 -8.08 -0.29 -8.99
C TYR A 178 -9.00 -1.23 -9.77
N ARG A 179 -9.09 -2.50 -9.39
CA ARG A 179 -10.04 -3.45 -10.02
C ARG A 179 -11.48 -3.15 -9.68
N VAL A 180 -11.74 -2.72 -8.45
CA VAL A 180 -13.07 -2.25 -8.04
C VAL A 180 -13.47 -1.01 -8.85
N GLN A 181 -12.56 -0.04 -8.99
CA GLN A 181 -12.79 1.15 -9.81
C GLN A 181 -13.06 0.79 -11.28
N ALA A 182 -12.25 -0.06 -11.88
CA ALA A 182 -12.46 -0.52 -13.26
C ALA A 182 -13.80 -1.21 -13.48
N ALA A 183 -14.30 -1.96 -12.48
CA ALA A 183 -15.62 -2.56 -12.52
C ALA A 183 -16.74 -1.53 -12.43
N ILE A 184 -16.60 -0.51 -11.57
CA ILE A 184 -17.56 0.59 -11.44
C ILE A 184 -17.62 1.38 -12.74
N ASP A 185 -16.47 1.77 -13.29
CA ASP A 185 -16.41 2.54 -14.54
C ASP A 185 -17.07 1.78 -15.70
N LEU A 186 -16.87 0.48 -15.77
CA LEU A 186 -17.54 -0.37 -16.76
C LEU A 186 -19.04 -0.45 -16.54
N SER A 187 -19.51 -0.54 -15.28
CA SER A 187 -20.94 -0.60 -14.96
C SER A 187 -21.69 0.68 -15.32
N LEU A 188 -21.05 1.83 -15.16
CA LEU A 188 -21.62 3.14 -15.53
C LEU A 188 -21.81 3.29 -17.03
N ILE A 189 -20.97 2.63 -17.85
CA ILE A 189 -21.10 2.62 -19.32
C ILE A 189 -22.23 1.69 -19.78
N HIS A 190 -22.50 0.62 -19.03
CA HIS A 190 -23.46 -0.43 -19.43
C HIS A 190 -24.78 -0.43 -18.66
N ILE A 191 -25.04 0.59 -17.82
CA ILE A 191 -26.29 0.77 -17.04
C ILE A 191 -26.75 -0.57 -16.40
N SER A 192 -26.08 -0.98 -15.34
CA SER A 192 -26.59 -1.96 -14.40
C SER A 192 -26.50 -1.38 -13.00
N GLU A 193 -27.61 -1.35 -12.28
CA GLU A 193 -27.61 -0.88 -10.90
C GLU A 193 -26.63 -1.70 -10.05
N PRO A 194 -25.73 -1.06 -9.28
CA PRO A 194 -24.86 -1.76 -8.37
C PRO A 194 -25.71 -2.43 -7.29
N THR A 195 -25.90 -3.72 -7.39
CA THR A 195 -26.50 -4.50 -6.31
C THR A 195 -25.46 -4.57 -5.20
N ARG A 196 -25.66 -3.85 -4.11
CA ARG A 196 -24.89 -4.05 -2.88
C ARG A 196 -25.15 -5.46 -2.40
N LEU A 197 -24.23 -6.38 -2.64
CA LEU A 197 -24.16 -7.61 -1.87
C LEU A 197 -23.81 -7.17 -0.44
N GLY A 198 -24.75 -7.40 0.49
CA GLY A 198 -24.50 -7.15 1.89
C GLY A 198 -23.25 -7.91 2.33
N MET A 199 -22.36 -7.20 3.02
CA MET A 199 -21.29 -7.86 3.74
C MET A 199 -21.90 -8.79 4.77
N ILE A 200 -21.67 -10.08 4.63
CA ILE A 200 -21.87 -11.07 5.69
C ILE A 200 -20.61 -11.08 6.56
#